data_8568ab0d475e658ca009d49083b409ba
#
_entry.id   8568ab0d475e658ca009d49083b409ba
#
_cell.length_a   1.000
_cell.length_b   1.000
_cell.length_c   1.000
_cell.angle_alpha   90.00
_cell.angle_beta   90.00
_cell.angle_gamma   90.00
#
_symmetry.space_group_name_H-M   'P 1'
#
loop_
_entity.id
_entity.type
_entity.pdbx_description
1 polymer ?
#
loop_
_entity_poly.entity_id
_entity_poly.type
_entity_poly.pdbx_seq_one_letter_code
_entity_poly.pdbx_strand_id
1 'polypeptide(L)'
;MIKKIISGGQTGADRAGLDAGKFLKIPTGGYCPKGYLTENGYDLSLKSYGLVETESGLYEERTLKNVLFCDGTVIFCNEDVEGNIIGLGTTFTHQLCVQYKKPVIKNPTGKQFIGWIHKNKIKILNVAGNRESQFPGIYDKTKKFLIENLNK
;
A
#
# COMPACT_ATOMS: atom_id res chain seq x y z
N MET A 1 -5.42 0.85 16.96
CA MET A 1 -3.97 1.02 16.69
C MET A 1 -3.53 0.00 15.63
N ILE A 2 -2.85 0.48 14.61
CA ILE A 2 -2.30 -0.38 13.55
C ILE A 2 -1.21 -1.28 14.15
N LYS A 3 -1.29 -2.57 13.87
CA LYS A 3 -0.35 -3.58 14.36
C LYS A 3 0.68 -3.98 13.31
N LYS A 4 0.35 -3.80 12.04
CA LYS A 4 1.24 -4.16 10.94
C LYS A 4 0.87 -3.34 9.70
N ILE A 5 1.90 -2.90 8.97
CA ILE A 5 1.74 -2.28 7.66
C ILE A 5 2.30 -3.23 6.62
N ILE A 6 1.50 -3.54 5.60
CA ILE A 6 1.94 -4.36 4.48
C ILE A 6 1.84 -3.58 3.18
N SER A 7 2.59 -3.99 2.19
CA SER A 7 2.47 -3.48 0.82
C SER A 7 3.07 -4.48 -0.18
N GLY A 8 2.95 -4.15 -1.45
CA GLY A 8 3.53 -4.96 -2.53
C GLY A 8 4.98 -4.66 -2.84
N GLY A 9 5.59 -3.73 -2.14
CA GLY A 9 7.00 -3.40 -2.30
C GLY A 9 7.38 -2.62 -3.55
N GLN A 10 6.42 -2.17 -4.35
CA GLN A 10 6.70 -1.33 -5.52
C GLN A 10 7.26 0.03 -5.08
N THR A 11 7.92 0.74 -5.99
CA THR A 11 8.30 2.14 -5.75
C THR A 11 7.07 3.00 -5.48
N GLY A 12 7.26 4.19 -4.95
CA GLY A 12 6.14 5.10 -4.69
C GLY A 12 5.38 4.78 -3.42
N ALA A 13 4.06 4.68 -3.52
CA ALA A 13 3.18 4.51 -2.36
C ALA A 13 3.49 3.25 -1.54
N ASP A 14 3.74 2.12 -2.20
CA ASP A 14 4.05 0.85 -1.53
C ASP A 14 5.29 0.99 -0.65
N ARG A 15 6.39 1.49 -1.20
CA ARG A 15 7.65 1.67 -0.48
C ARG A 15 7.49 2.68 0.66
N ALA A 16 6.71 3.73 0.42
CA ALA A 16 6.44 4.73 1.45
C ALA A 16 5.74 4.13 2.66
N GLY A 17 4.82 3.20 2.44
CA GLY A 17 4.14 2.48 3.53
C GLY A 17 5.13 1.69 4.38
N LEU A 18 6.05 0.98 3.74
CA LEU A 18 7.08 0.20 4.44
C LEU A 18 8.02 1.11 5.22
N ASP A 19 8.49 2.20 4.62
CA ASP A 19 9.40 3.13 5.28
C ASP A 19 8.73 3.88 6.43
N ALA A 20 7.47 4.25 6.28
CA ALA A 20 6.69 4.84 7.37
C ALA A 20 6.54 3.86 8.54
N GLY A 21 6.25 2.60 8.25
CA GLY A 21 6.17 1.56 9.26
C GLY A 21 7.48 1.42 10.04
N LYS A 22 8.58 1.39 9.32
CA LYS A 22 9.91 1.29 9.94
C LYS A 22 10.21 2.51 10.82
N PHE A 23 9.91 3.70 10.33
CA PHE A 23 10.08 4.94 11.10
C PHE A 23 9.24 4.94 12.39
N LEU A 24 8.00 4.48 12.31
CA LEU A 24 7.06 4.44 13.43
C LEU A 24 7.23 3.20 14.33
N LYS A 25 8.18 2.33 14.01
CA LYS A 25 8.40 1.05 14.72
C LYS A 25 7.16 0.15 14.70
N ILE A 26 6.40 0.21 13.62
CA ILE A 26 5.29 -0.70 13.35
C ILE A 26 5.83 -1.84 12.47
N PRO A 27 5.58 -3.11 12.81
CA PRO A 27 6.01 -4.24 11.99
C PRO A 27 5.53 -4.11 10.54
N THR A 28 6.38 -4.50 9.59
CA THR A 28 6.08 -4.44 8.17
C THR A 28 6.13 -5.81 7.52
N GLY A 29 5.57 -5.94 6.34
CA GLY A 29 5.57 -7.17 5.57
C GLY A 29 4.74 -7.04 4.30
N GLY A 30 4.21 -8.16 3.85
CA GLY A 30 3.40 -8.25 2.65
C GLY A 30 3.98 -9.20 1.63
N TYR A 31 3.34 -9.26 0.47
CA TYR A 31 3.76 -10.08 -0.66
C TYR A 31 4.24 -9.19 -1.79
N CYS A 32 5.34 -9.59 -2.43
CA CYS A 32 5.88 -8.93 -3.61
C CYS A 32 6.07 -9.96 -4.74
N PRO A 33 6.25 -9.51 -6.00
CA PRO A 33 6.51 -10.44 -7.08
C PRO A 33 7.80 -11.23 -6.88
N LYS A 34 7.89 -12.40 -7.51
CA LYS A 34 9.09 -13.24 -7.45
C LYS A 34 10.35 -12.43 -7.82
N GLY A 35 11.41 -12.64 -7.07
CA GLY A 35 12.66 -11.91 -7.21
C GLY A 35 12.64 -10.55 -6.54
N TYR A 36 11.60 -10.22 -5.74
CA TYR A 36 11.45 -8.88 -5.14
C TYR A 36 11.42 -7.81 -6.24
N LEU A 37 10.66 -8.09 -7.30
CA LEU A 37 10.63 -7.27 -8.51
C LEU A 37 9.89 -5.96 -8.29
N THR A 38 10.50 -4.87 -8.76
CA THR A 38 9.92 -3.53 -8.82
C THR A 38 10.07 -2.97 -10.23
N GLU A 39 9.55 -1.78 -10.49
CA GLU A 39 9.76 -1.10 -11.78
C GLU A 39 11.24 -0.78 -12.04
N ASN A 40 12.07 -0.74 -11.01
CA ASN A 40 13.51 -0.51 -11.11
C ASN A 40 14.33 -1.79 -11.08
N GLY A 41 13.69 -2.96 -11.23
CA GLY A 41 14.33 -4.27 -11.18
C GLY A 41 14.17 -4.93 -9.81
N TYR A 42 15.01 -5.92 -9.54
CA TYR A 42 14.95 -6.68 -8.31
C TYR A 42 15.48 -5.85 -7.13
N ASP A 43 14.74 -5.81 -6.05
CA ASP A 43 15.08 -5.05 -4.86
C ASP A 43 15.14 -5.95 -3.62
N LEU A 44 16.30 -6.51 -3.35
CA LEU A 44 16.50 -7.43 -2.22
C LEU A 44 16.36 -6.74 -0.86
N SER A 45 16.40 -5.41 -0.80
CA SER A 45 16.17 -4.69 0.46
C SER A 45 14.77 -4.94 1.02
N LEU A 46 13.82 -5.37 0.18
CA LEU A 46 12.46 -5.70 0.61
C LEU A 46 12.43 -6.87 1.60
N LYS A 47 13.43 -7.75 1.59
CA LYS A 47 13.55 -8.82 2.59
C LYS A 47 13.63 -8.26 4.01
N SER A 48 14.36 -7.15 4.21
CA SER A 48 14.51 -6.54 5.53
C SER A 48 13.22 -5.92 6.05
N TYR A 49 12.23 -5.71 5.18
CA TYR A 49 10.89 -5.26 5.56
C TYR A 49 9.93 -6.43 5.83
N GLY A 50 10.41 -7.66 5.73
CA GLY A 50 9.59 -8.85 5.96
C GLY A 50 8.71 -9.27 4.80
N LEU A 51 8.95 -8.76 3.58
CA LEU A 51 8.18 -9.17 2.42
C LEU A 51 8.55 -10.60 2.01
N VAL A 52 7.53 -11.29 1.51
CA VAL A 52 7.65 -12.66 0.97
C VAL A 52 7.37 -12.59 -0.52
N GLU A 53 8.26 -13.15 -1.33
CA GLU A 53 8.01 -13.20 -2.77
C GLU A 53 6.95 -14.24 -3.11
N THR A 54 6.11 -13.93 -4.11
CA THR A 54 5.15 -14.89 -4.66
C THR A 54 5.85 -15.82 -5.64
N GLU A 55 5.17 -16.89 -6.06
CA GLU A 55 5.71 -17.83 -7.03
C GLU A 55 5.81 -17.23 -8.43
N SER A 56 4.94 -16.27 -8.74
CA SER A 56 4.85 -15.59 -10.03
C SER A 56 5.57 -14.25 -9.99
N GLY A 57 6.17 -13.86 -11.12
CA GLY A 57 6.68 -12.51 -11.32
C GLY A 57 5.58 -11.51 -11.68
N LEU A 58 4.32 -11.92 -11.74
CA LEU A 58 3.19 -11.07 -12.10
C LEU A 58 2.72 -10.25 -10.89
N TYR A 59 2.38 -8.99 -11.13
CA TYR A 59 1.92 -8.10 -10.07
C TYR A 59 0.53 -8.49 -9.52
N GLU A 60 -0.29 -9.14 -10.34
CA GLU A 60 -1.65 -9.52 -9.96
C GLU A 60 -1.69 -10.47 -8.78
N GLU A 61 -0.81 -11.45 -8.73
CA GLU A 61 -0.77 -12.44 -7.63
C GLU A 61 -0.48 -11.78 -6.29
N ARG A 62 0.57 -10.95 -6.23
CA ARG A 62 0.94 -10.28 -4.97
C ARG A 62 -0.13 -9.28 -4.54
N THR A 63 -0.79 -8.61 -5.51
CA THR A 63 -1.86 -7.65 -5.22
C THR A 63 -3.04 -8.35 -4.57
N LEU A 64 -3.47 -9.47 -5.12
CA LEU A 64 -4.56 -10.25 -4.55
C LEU A 64 -4.21 -10.75 -3.14
N LYS A 65 -3.02 -11.29 -2.94
CA LYS A 65 -2.61 -11.81 -1.63
C LYS A 65 -2.58 -10.70 -0.57
N ASN A 66 -2.10 -9.51 -0.90
CA ASN A 66 -2.09 -8.40 0.04
C ASN A 66 -3.50 -7.92 0.39
N VAL A 67 -4.38 -7.83 -0.60
CA VAL A 67 -5.78 -7.45 -0.37
C VAL A 67 -6.48 -8.45 0.55
N LEU A 68 -6.27 -9.74 0.34
CA LEU A 68 -6.91 -10.78 1.16
C LEU A 68 -6.32 -10.86 2.56
N PHE A 69 -5.03 -10.60 2.73
CA PHE A 69 -4.35 -10.72 4.02
C PHE A 69 -4.64 -9.56 4.96
N CYS A 70 -4.82 -8.34 4.45
CA CYS A 70 -5.04 -7.15 5.27
C CYS A 70 -6.47 -7.05 5.81
N ASP A 71 -6.68 -6.12 6.75
CA ASP A 71 -8.01 -5.73 7.21
C ASP A 71 -8.60 -4.62 6.36
N GLY A 72 -7.78 -3.85 5.69
CA GLY A 72 -8.20 -2.78 4.79
C GLY A 72 -7.03 -2.17 4.05
N THR A 73 -7.33 -1.51 2.93
CA THR A 73 -6.34 -0.92 2.04
C THR A 73 -6.55 0.60 1.96
N VAL A 74 -5.48 1.36 2.18
CA VAL A 74 -5.43 2.78 1.85
C VAL A 74 -4.67 2.96 0.54
N ILE A 75 -5.24 3.73 -0.37
CA ILE A 75 -4.67 3.97 -1.71
C ILE A 75 -4.28 5.43 -1.84
N PHE A 76 -3.04 5.67 -2.26
CA PHE A 76 -2.54 6.99 -2.61
C PHE A 76 -2.22 7.02 -4.10
N CYS A 77 -2.92 7.87 -4.83
CA CYS A 77 -2.82 7.86 -6.28
C CYS A 77 -3.16 9.21 -6.88
N ASN A 78 -2.81 9.36 -8.15
CA ASN A 78 -3.31 10.44 -8.97
C ASN A 78 -4.72 10.07 -9.47
N GLU A 79 -5.55 11.09 -9.64
CA GLU A 79 -6.93 10.93 -10.13
C GLU A 79 -7.16 11.85 -11.33
N ASP A 80 -8.05 11.43 -12.24
CA ASP A 80 -8.48 12.31 -13.31
C ASP A 80 -9.51 13.33 -12.80
N VAL A 81 -10.01 14.19 -13.68
CA VAL A 81 -10.98 15.25 -13.32
C VAL A 81 -12.31 14.70 -12.81
N GLU A 82 -12.62 13.45 -13.12
CA GLU A 82 -13.84 12.76 -12.67
C GLU A 82 -13.63 11.96 -11.39
N GLY A 83 -12.43 11.97 -10.84
CA GLY A 83 -12.10 11.23 -9.61
C GLY A 83 -11.73 9.77 -9.84
N ASN A 84 -11.50 9.35 -11.10
CA ASN A 84 -11.05 8.00 -11.39
C ASN A 84 -9.55 7.84 -11.13
N ILE A 85 -9.17 6.66 -10.65
CA ILE A 85 -7.77 6.34 -10.39
C ILE A 85 -7.01 6.31 -11.72
N ILE A 86 -5.88 7.00 -11.78
CA ILE A 86 -4.93 6.89 -12.88
C ILE A 86 -3.92 5.80 -12.51
N GLY A 87 -3.74 4.83 -13.40
CA GLY A 87 -2.83 3.70 -13.21
C GLY A 87 -3.56 2.36 -13.13
N LEU A 88 -3.18 1.44 -14.02
CA LEU A 88 -3.85 0.15 -14.14
C LEU A 88 -3.69 -0.72 -12.89
N GLY A 89 -2.48 -0.77 -12.34
CA GLY A 89 -2.21 -1.57 -11.15
C GLY A 89 -2.97 -1.09 -9.93
N THR A 90 -3.05 0.22 -9.75
CA THR A 90 -3.80 0.81 -8.62
C THR A 90 -5.30 0.63 -8.81
N THR A 91 -5.80 0.77 -10.04
CA THR A 91 -7.20 0.48 -10.35
C THR A 91 -7.54 -0.98 -10.04
N PHE A 92 -6.66 -1.90 -10.40
CA PHE A 92 -6.84 -3.32 -10.11
C PHE A 92 -6.91 -3.60 -8.60
N THR A 93 -6.03 -2.96 -7.82
CA THR A 93 -6.05 -3.07 -6.35
C THR A 93 -7.41 -2.64 -5.80
N HIS A 94 -7.92 -1.51 -6.25
CA HIS A 94 -9.23 -1.00 -5.81
C HIS A 94 -10.36 -1.96 -6.19
N GLN A 95 -10.34 -2.48 -7.42
CA GLN A 95 -11.33 -3.44 -7.90
C GLN A 95 -11.35 -4.71 -7.04
N LEU A 96 -10.17 -5.23 -6.65
CA LEU A 96 -10.09 -6.41 -5.79
C LEU A 96 -10.66 -6.14 -4.40
N CYS A 97 -10.39 -4.97 -3.83
CA CYS A 97 -10.97 -4.60 -2.54
C CYS A 97 -12.50 -4.62 -2.59
N VAL A 98 -13.10 -4.05 -3.65
CA VAL A 98 -14.54 -4.05 -3.83
C VAL A 98 -15.07 -5.47 -4.04
N GLN A 99 -14.42 -6.25 -4.90
CA GLN A 99 -14.82 -7.63 -5.21
C GLN A 99 -14.84 -8.52 -3.97
N TYR A 100 -13.82 -8.40 -3.12
CA TYR A 100 -13.67 -9.22 -1.93
C TYR A 100 -14.24 -8.57 -0.68
N LYS A 101 -14.96 -7.47 -0.82
CA LYS A 101 -15.64 -6.73 0.26
C LYS A 101 -14.67 -6.35 1.39
N LYS A 102 -13.46 -5.94 1.03
CA LYS A 102 -12.47 -5.42 1.96
C LYS A 102 -12.58 -3.91 2.05
N PRO A 103 -12.51 -3.33 3.25
CA PRO A 103 -12.49 -1.88 3.40
C PRO A 103 -11.39 -1.23 2.56
N VAL A 104 -11.74 -0.17 1.85
CA VAL A 104 -10.79 0.58 1.03
C VAL A 104 -11.08 2.07 1.13
N ILE A 105 -10.03 2.88 1.21
CA ILE A 105 -10.14 4.34 1.19
C ILE A 105 -9.06 4.90 0.27
N LYS A 106 -9.43 5.93 -0.50
CA LYS A 106 -8.57 6.52 -1.52
C LYS A 106 -8.30 7.99 -1.19
N ASN A 107 -7.03 8.38 -1.20
CA ASN A 107 -6.59 9.76 -0.97
C ASN A 107 -7.31 10.45 0.20
N PRO A 108 -7.36 9.85 1.39
CA PRO A 108 -8.12 10.43 2.49
C PRO A 108 -7.44 11.66 3.08
N THR A 109 -8.22 12.52 3.73
CA THR A 109 -7.68 13.46 4.70
C THR A 109 -7.27 12.70 5.96
N GLY A 110 -6.45 13.33 6.83
CA GLY A 110 -6.05 12.68 8.08
C GLY A 110 -7.25 12.26 8.93
N LYS A 111 -8.24 13.14 9.03
CA LYS A 111 -9.47 12.86 9.79
C LYS A 111 -10.25 11.69 9.21
N GLN A 112 -10.42 11.67 7.90
CA GLN A 112 -11.10 10.56 7.20
C GLN A 112 -10.36 9.25 7.42
N PHE A 113 -9.03 9.27 7.33
CA PHE A 113 -8.19 8.08 7.48
C PHE A 113 -8.35 7.46 8.88
N ILE A 114 -8.19 8.28 9.91
CA ILE A 114 -8.31 7.80 11.30
C ILE A 114 -9.73 7.31 11.60
N GLY A 115 -10.76 8.01 11.15
CA GLY A 115 -12.15 7.56 11.30
C GLY A 115 -12.41 6.24 10.60
N TRP A 116 -11.87 6.06 9.39
CA TRP A 116 -11.98 4.83 8.63
C TRP A 116 -11.28 3.65 9.32
N ILE A 117 -10.09 3.87 9.87
CA ILE A 117 -9.36 2.85 10.63
C ILE A 117 -10.20 2.38 11.83
N HIS A 118 -10.76 3.30 12.59
CA HIS A 118 -11.55 2.98 13.78
C HIS A 118 -12.85 2.27 13.40
N LYS A 119 -13.58 2.81 12.43
CA LYS A 119 -14.85 2.24 11.98
C LYS A 119 -14.71 0.80 11.51
N ASN A 120 -13.66 0.50 10.77
CA ASN A 120 -13.42 -0.81 10.18
C ASN A 120 -12.50 -1.70 11.03
N LYS A 121 -12.07 -1.22 12.18
CA LYS A 121 -11.18 -1.97 13.11
C LYS A 121 -9.92 -2.47 12.43
N ILE A 122 -9.31 -1.64 11.59
CA ILE A 122 -8.12 -1.99 10.82
C ILE A 122 -6.93 -2.17 11.76
N LYS A 123 -6.31 -3.34 11.74
CA LYS A 123 -5.08 -3.66 12.46
C LYS A 123 -3.93 -3.97 11.51
N ILE A 124 -4.22 -4.68 10.43
CA ILE A 124 -3.27 -4.94 9.35
C ILE A 124 -3.65 -4.02 8.18
N LEU A 125 -2.85 -3.00 7.96
CA LEU A 125 -3.09 -1.97 6.96
C LEU A 125 -2.27 -2.29 5.71
N ASN A 126 -2.95 -2.43 4.57
CA ASN A 126 -2.28 -2.50 3.27
C ASN A 126 -2.16 -1.09 2.70
N VAL A 127 -0.94 -0.67 2.37
CA VAL A 127 -0.67 0.60 1.71
C VAL A 127 -0.39 0.34 0.24
N ALA A 128 -1.17 0.93 -0.63
CA ALA A 128 -1.07 0.76 -2.07
C ALA A 128 -1.19 2.11 -2.78
N GLY A 129 -0.89 2.13 -4.06
CA GLY A 129 -1.04 3.34 -4.86
C GLY A 129 -0.11 3.35 -6.08
N ASN A 130 0.07 4.54 -6.64
CA ASN A 130 0.91 4.68 -7.82
C ASN A 130 2.38 4.44 -7.50
N ARG A 131 3.09 3.86 -8.47
CA ARG A 131 4.55 3.82 -8.44
C ARG A 131 5.12 5.20 -8.74
N GLU A 132 6.36 5.42 -8.33
CA GLU A 132 6.98 6.74 -8.40
C GLU A 132 7.03 7.30 -9.82
N SER A 133 7.27 6.47 -10.83
CA SER A 133 7.31 6.91 -12.23
C SER A 133 5.96 7.40 -12.76
N GLN A 134 4.85 6.87 -12.23
CA GLN A 134 3.51 7.27 -12.65
C GLN A 134 3.03 8.55 -11.95
N PHE A 135 3.51 8.79 -10.75
CA PHE A 135 3.15 9.97 -9.98
C PHE A 135 4.36 10.44 -9.17
N PRO A 136 5.31 11.16 -9.81
CA PRO A 136 6.49 11.65 -9.10
C PRO A 136 6.13 12.44 -7.85
N GLY A 137 6.78 12.12 -6.73
CA GLY A 137 6.50 12.71 -5.43
C GLY A 137 5.52 11.93 -4.57
N ILE A 138 4.90 10.86 -5.10
CA ILE A 138 3.93 10.08 -4.33
C ILE A 138 4.58 9.38 -3.13
N TYR A 139 5.83 8.98 -3.22
CA TYR A 139 6.57 8.40 -2.11
C TYR A 139 6.62 9.36 -0.92
N ASP A 140 7.11 10.57 -1.14
CA ASP A 140 7.25 11.54 -0.06
C ASP A 140 5.90 11.93 0.53
N LYS A 141 4.92 12.16 -0.31
CA LYS A 141 3.55 12.51 0.10
C LYS A 141 2.94 11.42 0.98
N THR A 142 3.04 10.18 0.56
CA THR A 142 2.46 9.03 1.27
C THR A 142 3.17 8.80 2.60
N LYS A 143 4.50 8.82 2.60
CA LYS A 143 5.30 8.62 3.81
C LYS A 143 4.99 9.68 4.86
N LYS A 144 4.98 10.95 4.46
CA LYS A 144 4.65 12.07 5.34
C LYS A 144 3.26 11.92 5.93
N PHE A 145 2.27 11.63 5.09
CA PHE A 145 0.89 11.45 5.53
C PHE A 145 0.77 10.35 6.59
N LEU A 146 1.38 9.19 6.35
CA LEU A 146 1.30 8.07 7.28
C LEU A 146 1.98 8.37 8.61
N ILE A 147 3.17 8.97 8.56
CA ILE A 147 3.90 9.33 9.79
C ILE A 147 3.10 10.34 10.60
N GLU A 148 2.55 11.37 9.98
CA GLU A 148 1.78 12.41 10.69
C GLU A 148 0.51 11.87 11.33
N ASN A 149 -0.15 10.91 10.69
CA ASN A 149 -1.45 10.42 11.15
C ASN A 149 -1.37 9.15 12.01
N LEU A 150 -0.31 8.37 11.92
CA LEU A 150 -0.13 7.16 12.72
C LEU A 150 0.85 7.34 13.89
N ASN A 151 1.48 8.49 13.98
CA ASN A 151 2.40 8.80 15.08
C ASN A 151 1.60 9.13 16.34
N LYS A 152 1.59 8.19 17.27
CA LYS A 152 0.84 8.30 18.54
C LYS A 152 1.74 8.07 19.73
#